data_55e86d38c25daed658a2f6fd45bf8cb3
#
_entry.id   55e86d38c25daed658a2f6fd45bf8cb3
#
_cell.length_a   1.000
_cell.length_b   1.000
_cell.length_c   1.000
_cell.angle_alpha   90.00
_cell.angle_beta   90.00
_cell.angle_gamma   90.00
#
_symmetry.space_group_name_H-M   'P 1'
#
loop_
_entity.id
_entity.type
_entity.pdbx_description
1 polymer ?
#
loop_
_entity_poly.entity_id
_entity_poly.type
_entity_poly.pdbx_seq_one_letter_code
_entity_poly.pdbx_strand_id
1 'polypeptide(L)'
;MFIGACSSNNANDKKTETPATAAPVNDLSANPDYQKGVELIAKSDCLTCHKTDTKIIGPAYKDVAAKYENTEANVAMLAGKIIKGGTGVWGQIPMTPHAAMSEADATALAKYVLLLRK
;
A
#
# COMPACT_ATOMS: atom_id res chain seq x y z
N MET A 1 7.90 -67.79 7.72
CA MET A 1 7.64 -67.27 6.69
C MET A 1 7.07 -65.99 6.84
N PHE A 2 7.38 -64.95 6.40
CA PHE A 2 7.48 -63.81 6.65
C PHE A 2 7.03 -62.83 5.91
N ILE A 3 6.54 -62.04 6.29
CA ILE A 3 5.86 -61.04 5.95
C ILE A 3 6.48 -59.83 6.21
N GLY A 4 6.84 -59.18 5.31
CA GLY A 4 7.32 -57.92 5.40
C GLY A 4 6.26 -56.91 5.13
N ALA A 5 5.88 -56.29 6.07
CA ALA A 5 4.98 -55.26 5.89
C ALA A 5 5.76 -54.02 5.60
N CYS A 6 5.69 -53.64 4.47
CA CYS A 6 6.19 -52.38 4.14
C CYS A 6 5.21 -51.36 4.43
N SER A 7 5.39 -50.72 5.41
CA SER A 7 4.66 -49.61 5.67
C SER A 7 5.26 -48.49 4.93
N SER A 8 4.72 -48.16 3.91
CA SER A 8 5.14 -47.00 3.29
C SER A 8 4.48 -45.87 3.95
N ASN A 9 5.21 -45.27 4.72
CA ASN A 9 4.84 -44.11 5.17
C ASN A 9 4.98 -43.12 4.22
N ASN A 10 4.09 -42.84 3.56
CA ASN A 10 4.11 -41.74 2.74
C ASN A 10 3.78 -40.56 3.55
N ALA A 11 4.73 -40.11 4.09
CA ALA A 11 4.55 -38.90 4.70
C ALA A 11 4.61 -37.89 3.67
N ASN A 12 3.63 -37.74 3.03
CA ASN A 12 3.54 -36.68 2.17
C ASN A 12 3.15 -35.55 2.98
N ASP A 13 4.07 -35.10 3.70
CA ASP A 13 3.88 -34.05 4.36
C ASP A 13 4.03 -32.92 3.53
N LYS A 14 3.10 -32.59 2.84
CA LYS A 14 3.04 -31.50 2.15
C LYS A 14 2.81 -30.45 3.07
N LYS A 15 3.78 -30.04 3.71
CA LYS A 15 3.70 -29.07 4.47
C LYS A 15 3.52 -27.88 3.78
N THR A 16 2.50 -27.43 3.71
CA THR A 16 2.29 -26.24 3.18
C THR A 16 2.75 -25.34 4.19
N GLU A 17 3.84 -24.92 4.06
CA GLU A 17 4.33 -24.02 4.74
C GLU A 17 3.69 -22.86 4.62
N THR A 18 2.98 -22.46 5.33
CA THR A 18 2.49 -21.21 5.26
C THR A 18 3.49 -20.49 5.89
N PRO A 19 4.04 -19.66 5.29
CA PRO A 19 5.05 -18.89 5.76
C PRO A 19 4.56 -17.82 6.61
N ALA A 20 3.46 -17.97 7.07
CA ALA A 20 2.89 -16.98 7.84
C ALA A 20 3.78 -16.50 8.89
N THR A 21 4.59 -17.35 9.35
CA THR A 21 5.35 -16.97 10.41
C THR A 21 6.39 -16.06 10.02
N ALA A 22 6.78 -16.13 8.86
CA ALA A 22 7.88 -15.37 8.48
C ALA A 22 7.49 -14.11 7.84
N ALA A 23 6.30 -13.90 7.62
CA ALA A 23 5.89 -12.77 6.88
C ALA A 23 6.28 -11.54 7.62
N PRO A 24 7.08 -10.74 7.06
CA PRO A 24 7.43 -9.54 7.69
C PRO A 24 6.19 -8.73 7.79
N VAL A 25 6.07 -8.05 8.85
CA VAL A 25 4.95 -7.27 9.05
C VAL A 25 4.78 -6.27 7.99
N ASN A 26 5.82 -6.01 7.25
CA ASN A 26 5.77 -5.02 6.23
C ASN A 26 5.50 -5.53 4.83
N ASP A 27 5.16 -6.77 4.69
CA ASP A 27 4.87 -7.29 3.37
C ASP A 27 3.46 -6.86 2.98
N LEU A 28 3.36 -5.85 2.17
CA LEU A 28 2.11 -5.30 1.74
C LEU A 28 1.59 -5.92 0.45
N SER A 29 2.40 -6.75 -0.19
CA SER A 29 2.03 -7.23 -1.52
C SER A 29 0.70 -7.97 -1.58
N ALA A 30 0.28 -8.60 -0.50
CA ALA A 30 -0.98 -9.31 -0.47
C ALA A 30 -2.16 -8.44 0.02
N ASN A 31 -1.89 -7.21 0.40
CA ASN A 31 -2.94 -6.34 0.93
C ASN A 31 -3.74 -5.77 -0.23
N PRO A 32 -5.06 -5.95 -0.25
CA PRO A 32 -5.89 -5.45 -1.35
C PRO A 32 -5.82 -3.94 -1.52
N ASP A 33 -5.70 -3.19 -0.44
CA ASP A 33 -5.59 -1.74 -0.55
C ASP A 33 -4.26 -1.35 -1.20
N TYR A 34 -3.20 -2.10 -0.91
CA TYR A 34 -1.92 -1.88 -1.54
C TYR A 34 -1.99 -2.18 -3.04
N GLN A 35 -2.58 -3.31 -3.39
CA GLN A 35 -2.70 -3.70 -4.79
C GLN A 35 -3.52 -2.70 -5.60
N LYS A 36 -4.61 -2.22 -5.02
CA LYS A 36 -5.46 -1.25 -5.68
C LYS A 36 -4.72 0.08 -5.84
N GLY A 37 -3.97 0.48 -4.85
CA GLY A 37 -3.19 1.71 -4.91
C GLY A 37 -2.13 1.66 -5.99
N VAL A 38 -1.42 0.55 -6.09
CA VAL A 38 -0.39 0.38 -7.12
C VAL A 38 -1.03 0.51 -8.51
N GLU A 39 -2.19 -0.10 -8.68
CA GLU A 39 -2.88 -0.02 -9.96
C GLU A 39 -3.29 1.42 -10.28
N LEU A 40 -3.84 2.12 -9.33
CA LEU A 40 -4.29 3.49 -9.53
C LEU A 40 -3.15 4.46 -9.77
N ILE A 41 -2.04 4.28 -9.07
CA ILE A 41 -0.87 5.11 -9.27
C ILE A 41 -0.31 4.93 -10.68
N ALA A 42 -0.33 3.71 -11.18
CA ALA A 42 0.16 3.45 -12.52
C ALA A 42 -0.69 4.12 -13.60
N LYS A 43 -1.95 4.36 -13.31
CA LYS A 43 -2.86 4.99 -14.26
C LYS A 43 -2.94 6.49 -14.09
N SER A 44 -2.34 7.04 -13.07
CA SER A 44 -2.43 8.46 -12.76
C SER A 44 -1.04 9.08 -12.83
N ASP A 45 -0.97 10.37 -12.74
CA ASP A 45 0.31 11.06 -12.84
C ASP A 45 0.97 11.34 -11.48
N CYS A 46 0.63 10.57 -10.48
CA CYS A 46 1.13 10.77 -9.13
C CYS A 46 2.65 10.75 -9.06
N LEU A 47 3.26 9.83 -9.79
CA LEU A 47 4.71 9.65 -9.72
C LEU A 47 5.50 10.74 -10.46
N THR A 48 4.81 11.66 -11.11
CA THR A 48 5.47 12.82 -11.67
C THR A 48 5.96 13.74 -10.56
N CYS A 49 5.22 13.79 -9.46
CA CYS A 49 5.52 14.69 -8.35
C CYS A 49 5.87 13.98 -7.06
N HIS A 50 5.54 12.73 -6.91
CA HIS A 50 5.78 11.97 -5.69
C HIS A 50 6.59 10.71 -5.94
N LYS A 51 7.34 10.30 -4.94
CA LYS A 51 7.99 8.99 -4.94
C LYS A 51 7.73 8.35 -3.59
N THR A 52 7.97 7.08 -3.50
CA THR A 52 7.71 6.34 -2.28
C THR A 52 8.64 6.77 -1.15
N ASP A 53 9.91 6.86 -1.43
CA ASP A 53 10.92 7.09 -0.41
C ASP A 53 11.60 8.45 -0.42
N THR A 54 11.45 9.21 -1.47
CA THR A 54 12.22 10.42 -1.65
C THR A 54 11.33 11.58 -2.03
N LYS A 55 11.60 12.72 -1.45
CA LYS A 55 10.87 13.93 -1.84
C LYS A 55 11.42 14.41 -3.18
N ILE A 56 10.52 14.73 -4.08
CA ILE A 56 10.88 15.42 -5.30
C ILE A 56 10.10 16.73 -5.36
N ILE A 57 9.08 16.83 -6.15
CA ILE A 57 8.23 18.02 -6.15
C ILE A 57 7.29 17.98 -4.96
N GLY A 58 6.65 16.84 -4.74
CA GLY A 58 5.80 16.65 -3.59
C GLY A 58 6.50 15.77 -2.55
N PRO A 59 5.90 15.61 -1.38
CA PRO A 59 6.51 14.80 -0.33
C PRO A 59 6.56 13.34 -0.70
N ALA A 60 7.52 12.62 -0.13
CA ALA A 60 7.57 11.17 -0.30
C ALA A 60 6.34 10.57 0.35
N TYR A 61 5.82 9.50 -0.22
CA TYR A 61 4.65 8.82 0.36
C TYR A 61 4.92 8.33 1.78
N LYS A 62 6.13 7.86 2.05
CA LYS A 62 6.48 7.42 3.40
C LYS A 62 6.49 8.56 4.40
N ASP A 63 6.82 9.76 3.95
CA ASP A 63 6.77 10.93 4.83
C ASP A 63 5.34 11.32 5.14
N VAL A 64 4.45 11.21 4.17
CA VAL A 64 3.04 11.46 4.40
C VAL A 64 2.51 10.44 5.41
N ALA A 65 2.85 9.17 5.22
CA ALA A 65 2.43 8.11 6.11
C ALA A 65 3.00 8.28 7.52
N ALA A 66 4.19 8.85 7.64
CA ALA A 66 4.78 9.10 8.95
C ALA A 66 4.08 10.27 9.65
N LYS A 67 3.60 11.23 8.88
CA LYS A 67 2.94 12.39 9.46
C LYS A 67 1.52 12.09 9.90
N TYR A 68 0.80 11.27 9.15
CA TYR A 68 -0.60 10.99 9.42
C TYR A 68 -0.82 9.53 9.73
N GLU A 69 -1.55 9.23 10.78
CA GLU A 69 -1.89 7.86 11.09
C GLU A 69 -2.94 7.35 10.13
N ASN A 70 -2.98 6.05 9.94
CA ASN A 70 -3.93 5.43 9.03
C ASN A 70 -5.30 5.32 9.70
N THR A 71 -6.04 6.40 9.68
CA THR A 71 -7.38 6.48 10.24
C THR A 71 -8.36 6.90 9.16
N GLU A 72 -9.62 6.64 9.38
CA GLU A 72 -10.64 7.03 8.42
C GLU A 72 -10.64 8.54 8.20
N ALA A 73 -10.44 9.32 9.25
CA ALA A 73 -10.42 10.77 9.14
C ALA A 73 -9.25 11.24 8.28
N ASN A 74 -8.09 10.65 8.46
CA ASN A 74 -6.93 11.02 7.67
C ASN A 74 -7.05 10.54 6.23
N VAL A 75 -7.63 9.37 6.01
CA VAL A 75 -7.89 8.89 4.66
C VAL A 75 -8.81 9.87 3.93
N ALA A 76 -9.87 10.30 4.57
CA ALA A 76 -10.82 11.24 3.95
C ALA A 76 -10.16 12.59 3.67
N MET A 77 -9.34 13.06 4.59
CA MET A 77 -8.65 14.33 4.42
C MET A 77 -7.68 14.26 3.24
N LEU A 78 -6.91 13.19 3.16
CA LEU A 78 -5.94 13.02 2.08
C LEU A 78 -6.63 12.81 0.73
N ALA A 79 -7.73 12.07 0.71
CA ALA A 79 -8.52 11.91 -0.51
C ALA A 79 -9.00 13.28 -1.01
N GLY A 80 -9.43 14.15 -0.10
CA GLY A 80 -9.82 15.49 -0.45
C GLY A 80 -8.66 16.29 -1.04
N LYS A 81 -7.46 16.12 -0.50
CA LYS A 81 -6.27 16.80 -1.03
C LYS A 81 -5.94 16.32 -2.44
N ILE A 82 -6.13 15.06 -2.72
CA ILE A 82 -5.88 14.52 -4.05
C ILE A 82 -6.83 15.17 -5.06
N ILE A 83 -8.09 15.26 -4.71
CA ILE A 83 -9.11 15.80 -5.61
C ILE A 83 -8.99 17.31 -5.77
N LYS A 84 -8.80 18.00 -4.67
CA LYS A 84 -8.82 19.48 -4.66
C LYS A 84 -7.46 20.13 -4.75
N GLY A 85 -6.41 19.36 -4.52
CA GLY A 85 -5.07 19.91 -4.45
C GLY A 85 -4.87 20.66 -3.15
N GLY A 86 -3.80 21.40 -3.05
CA GLY A 86 -3.51 22.19 -1.87
C GLY A 86 -2.05 22.55 -1.76
N THR A 87 -1.75 23.38 -0.77
CA THR A 87 -0.41 23.83 -0.54
C THR A 87 -0.28 24.21 0.94
N GLY A 88 0.91 24.38 1.39
CA GLY A 88 1.20 24.89 2.73
C GLY A 88 1.71 23.87 3.73
N VAL A 89 1.13 22.71 3.78
CA VAL A 89 1.55 21.69 4.76
C VAL A 89 2.95 21.18 4.45
N TRP A 90 3.25 21.00 3.18
CA TRP A 90 4.52 20.46 2.74
C TRP A 90 5.36 21.49 1.99
N GLY A 91 5.06 22.75 2.17
CA GLY A 91 5.77 23.82 1.52
C GLY A 91 4.88 24.62 0.60
N GLN A 92 5.47 25.44 -0.21
CA GLN A 92 4.71 26.38 -1.03
C GLN A 92 4.36 25.88 -2.42
N ILE A 93 4.91 24.77 -2.83
CA ILE A 93 4.60 24.22 -4.15
C ILE A 93 3.24 23.54 -4.06
N PRO A 94 2.26 23.98 -4.84
CA PRO A 94 0.93 23.41 -4.71
C PRO A 94 0.84 22.04 -5.36
N MET A 95 0.00 21.19 -4.78
CA MET A 95 -0.37 19.96 -5.42
C MET A 95 -1.47 20.23 -6.41
N THR A 96 -1.31 19.76 -7.64
CA THR A 96 -2.31 19.94 -8.67
C THR A 96 -3.57 19.15 -8.34
N PRO A 97 -4.73 19.74 -8.47
CA PRO A 97 -5.97 19.01 -8.20
C PRO A 97 -6.24 17.95 -9.26
N HIS A 98 -6.81 16.84 -8.83
CA HIS A 98 -7.24 15.77 -9.71
C HIS A 98 -8.76 15.75 -9.72
N ALA A 99 -9.35 16.83 -10.18
CA ALA A 99 -10.79 17.04 -10.08
C ALA A 99 -11.64 15.97 -10.76
N ALA A 100 -11.08 15.29 -11.74
CA ALA A 100 -11.83 14.25 -12.42
C ALA A 100 -11.73 12.89 -11.72
N MET A 101 -10.94 12.78 -10.69
CA MET A 101 -10.80 11.51 -9.97
C MET A 101 -12.02 11.28 -9.08
N SER A 102 -12.51 10.04 -9.05
CA SER A 102 -13.64 9.73 -8.19
C SER A 102 -13.21 9.71 -6.74
N GLU A 103 -14.16 9.94 -5.84
CA GLU A 103 -13.88 9.86 -4.45
C GLU A 103 -13.42 8.48 -4.05
N ALA A 104 -13.97 7.45 -4.66
CA ALA A 104 -13.58 6.07 -4.37
C ALA A 104 -12.11 5.83 -4.72
N ASP A 105 -11.67 6.32 -5.85
CA ASP A 105 -10.29 6.15 -6.27
C ASP A 105 -9.35 6.99 -5.41
N ALA A 106 -9.73 8.21 -5.08
CA ALA A 106 -8.93 9.06 -4.22
C ALA A 106 -8.80 8.44 -2.82
N THR A 107 -9.87 7.85 -2.31
CA THR A 107 -9.86 7.16 -1.03
C THR A 107 -8.92 5.95 -1.08
N ALA A 108 -8.99 5.19 -2.16
CA ALA A 108 -8.11 4.03 -2.32
C ALA A 108 -6.63 4.45 -2.37
N LEU A 109 -6.33 5.55 -3.03
CA LEU A 109 -4.98 6.09 -3.07
C LEU A 109 -4.51 6.58 -1.70
N ALA A 110 -5.37 7.26 -0.97
CA ALA A 110 -5.04 7.70 0.37
C ALA A 110 -4.75 6.52 1.29
N LYS A 111 -5.54 5.47 1.20
CA LYS A 111 -5.29 4.25 1.97
C LYS A 111 -3.94 3.64 1.61
N TYR A 112 -3.64 3.58 0.33
CA TYR A 112 -2.37 3.05 -0.12
C TYR A 112 -1.20 3.83 0.48
N VAL A 113 -1.25 5.14 0.39
CA VAL A 113 -0.17 5.98 0.90
C VAL A 113 0.03 5.73 2.40
N LEU A 114 -1.04 5.67 3.15
CA LEU A 114 -0.92 5.49 4.60
C LEU A 114 -0.48 4.09 5.00
N LEU A 115 -0.59 3.11 4.11
CA LEU A 115 -0.04 1.79 4.37
C LEU A 115 1.48 1.78 4.33
N LEU A 116 2.09 2.78 3.72
CA LEU A 116 3.55 2.82 3.56
C LEU A 116 4.28 3.26 4.81
N ARG A 117 3.55 3.46 5.89
CA ARG A 117 4.15 3.84 7.15
C ARG A 117 5.06 2.72 7.67
N LYS A 118 6.20 3.10 8.13
CA LYS A 118 7.13 2.12 8.68
C LYS A 118 6.77 1.76 10.10
#